data_e718a1f415913a1d225a27a8cb6c094a
#
_entry.id   e718a1f415913a1d225a27a8cb6c094a
#
_cell.length_a   1.000
_cell.length_b   1.000
_cell.length_c   1.000
_cell.angle_alpha   90.00
_cell.angle_beta   90.00
_cell.angle_gamma   90.00
#
_symmetry.space_group_name_H-M   'P 1'
#
loop_
_entity.id
_entity.type
_entity.pdbx_description
1 polymer ?
#
loop_
_entity_poly.entity_id
_entity_poly.type
_entity_poly.pdbx_seq_one_letter_code
_entity_poly.pdbx_strand_id
1 'polypeptide(L)'
;MKNKNTKKKPTKAVLPPEKPFIPYDYVPDKINQRSLDKAYNLLKKYKSGKTNLEKRIIENDLWWKMRHWEQIRDRDRKYYPASAWLFNAIANKHADVMDNCPEGIVLPREKSDSDAAKQLTDILPVILEQNSFEELYSDVWYDKLKGGTGVYGIFWDPSLNNGTGDIAIKRCDVLNLFWEPGVSDIQSSPHLFHVELFNNDELESKYPSLHGKLGQNGFDVTKYRYDDAVDTGNKTPVIDWYYKTSYNGKTLLHLCKFCADEILYSSENDITLYNRGYYDHGLYPFIFDKLYVEQGTPCGFGFIDVMKDTQTQIDLMSASVCENIRMASTVRYFARGDGSVNEREFADWTNPIVHYTGSGNPNDSMIPIRIPEMPSLYVSFINNKINELKETSGNSDFTRGNTASGVTAASAIAALQEAGSKLSRDMIKGSYNVFVKINNLIIELIRQFYDLPRCFRITGENGEYEFVSYTNKMLLPQNMGNSFGFDLGNRLPVFDIKVKAQKQTAFSKLSQNELAKEFYGLGFFEPARADSALACLDMMEFEGKNILAEKINERNTFANNYSEMYSKLLDLASIIEKEHPELSGIYNAFEHKYSPEQKGKNQTRRTPNISFKKGSSNIKNARQRATSAATPK
;
A
#
# COMPACT_ATOMS: atom_id res chain seq x y z
N MET A 1 -15.92 -50.81 -72.31
CA MET A 1 -15.54 -49.60 -71.60
C MET A 1 -15.69 -49.84 -70.12
N LYS A 2 -14.59 -49.89 -69.35
CA LYS A 2 -14.53 -50.34 -67.93
C LYS A 2 -14.61 -49.13 -67.03
N ASN A 3 -15.68 -49.04 -66.20
CA ASN A 3 -15.78 -48.09 -65.09
C ASN A 3 -14.82 -48.49 -63.96
N LYS A 4 -13.88 -47.61 -63.62
CA LYS A 4 -13.07 -47.73 -62.42
C LYS A 4 -13.70 -46.94 -61.26
N ASN A 5 -14.36 -47.64 -60.35
CA ASN A 5 -14.75 -47.16 -59.05
C ASN A 5 -13.52 -47.01 -58.16
N THR A 6 -13.09 -45.79 -57.90
CA THR A 6 -12.08 -45.47 -56.88
C THR A 6 -12.77 -45.36 -55.50
N LYS A 7 -12.61 -46.38 -54.67
CA LYS A 7 -13.01 -46.35 -53.27
C LYS A 7 -12.09 -45.37 -52.53
N LYS A 8 -12.64 -44.26 -51.99
CA LYS A 8 -11.99 -43.38 -51.02
C LYS A 8 -11.76 -44.17 -49.74
N LYS A 9 -10.49 -44.29 -49.31
CA LYS A 9 -10.14 -44.82 -47.97
C LYS A 9 -10.68 -43.88 -46.91
N PRO A 10 -11.22 -44.41 -45.77
CA PRO A 10 -11.66 -43.56 -44.68
C PRO A 10 -10.45 -42.86 -44.04
N THR A 11 -10.55 -41.54 -43.88
CA THR A 11 -9.61 -40.70 -43.16
C THR A 11 -9.56 -41.19 -41.73
N LYS A 12 -8.41 -41.69 -41.25
CA LYS A 12 -8.20 -42.01 -39.82
C LYS A 12 -8.43 -40.71 -39.03
N ALA A 13 -9.37 -40.76 -38.11
CA ALA A 13 -9.53 -39.71 -37.08
C ALA A 13 -8.18 -39.59 -36.36
N VAL A 14 -7.63 -38.38 -36.38
CA VAL A 14 -6.45 -38.04 -35.56
C VAL A 14 -6.97 -37.98 -34.14
N LEU A 15 -6.63 -38.99 -33.36
CA LEU A 15 -6.82 -38.98 -31.92
C LEU A 15 -6.00 -37.83 -31.34
N PRO A 16 -6.53 -37.09 -30.32
CA PRO A 16 -5.75 -36.08 -29.61
C PRO A 16 -4.46 -36.74 -29.09
N PRO A 17 -3.34 -35.99 -28.99
CA PRO A 17 -2.08 -36.54 -28.52
C PRO A 17 -2.32 -37.20 -27.17
N GLU A 18 -2.01 -38.51 -27.09
CA GLU A 18 -2.07 -39.25 -25.83
C GLU A 18 -1.21 -38.48 -24.82
N LYS A 19 -1.83 -38.15 -23.68
CA LYS A 19 -1.10 -37.66 -22.52
C LYS A 19 0.05 -38.66 -22.28
N PRO A 20 1.29 -38.21 -22.04
CA PRO A 20 2.40 -39.14 -21.84
C PRO A 20 1.99 -40.13 -20.75
N PHE A 21 2.03 -41.44 -21.11
CA PHE A 21 1.80 -42.55 -20.19
C PHE A 21 2.89 -42.50 -19.11
N ILE A 22 2.51 -42.01 -17.91
CA ILE A 22 3.34 -42.08 -16.72
C ILE A 22 3.15 -43.49 -16.17
N PRO A 23 4.18 -44.35 -16.15
CA PRO A 23 4.04 -45.67 -15.54
C PRO A 23 3.60 -45.49 -14.10
N TYR A 24 2.55 -46.19 -13.71
CA TYR A 24 2.00 -46.18 -12.34
C TYR A 24 3.02 -46.59 -11.25
N ASP A 25 4.15 -47.16 -11.64
CA ASP A 25 5.20 -47.66 -10.73
C ASP A 25 6.35 -46.68 -10.44
N TYR A 26 6.38 -45.50 -11.08
CA TYR A 26 7.37 -44.49 -10.72
C TYR A 26 6.79 -43.58 -9.62
N VAL A 27 6.84 -44.08 -8.39
CA VAL A 27 6.64 -43.26 -7.21
C VAL A 27 7.99 -42.60 -6.93
N PRO A 28 8.11 -41.29 -7.13
CA PRO A 28 9.33 -40.57 -6.78
C PRO A 28 9.66 -40.77 -5.31
N ASP A 29 10.90 -40.50 -4.93
CA ASP A 29 11.32 -40.51 -3.52
C ASP A 29 10.40 -39.55 -2.74
N LYS A 30 9.40 -40.15 -2.13
CA LYS A 30 8.42 -39.39 -1.31
C LYS A 30 9.17 -38.64 -0.23
N ILE A 31 8.74 -37.43 0.05
CA ILE A 31 9.17 -36.72 1.25
C ILE A 31 8.97 -37.66 2.44
N ASN A 32 10.07 -37.99 3.10
CA ASN A 32 10.12 -38.92 4.21
C ASN A 32 10.76 -38.28 5.45
N GLN A 33 10.85 -39.01 6.56
CA GLN A 33 11.42 -38.52 7.80
C GLN A 33 12.83 -37.94 7.64
N ARG A 34 13.67 -38.55 6.82
CA ARG A 34 15.04 -38.05 6.54
C ARG A 34 15.02 -36.69 5.83
N SER A 35 14.00 -36.44 5.02
CA SER A 35 13.82 -35.16 4.36
C SER A 35 13.39 -34.09 5.37
N LEU A 36 12.55 -34.44 6.35
CA LEU A 36 12.17 -33.55 7.45
C LEU A 36 13.36 -33.18 8.33
N ASP A 37 14.21 -34.17 8.69
CA ASP A 37 15.43 -33.92 9.48
C ASP A 37 16.36 -32.93 8.76
N LYS A 38 16.51 -33.06 7.44
CA LYS A 38 17.27 -32.09 6.63
C LYS A 38 16.62 -30.73 6.65
N ALA A 39 15.30 -30.64 6.50
CA ALA A 39 14.55 -29.38 6.54
C ALA A 39 14.69 -28.68 7.89
N TYR A 40 14.59 -29.41 9.00
CA TYR A 40 14.82 -28.87 10.34
C TYR A 40 16.25 -28.33 10.52
N ASN A 41 17.26 -29.06 10.05
CA ASN A 41 18.65 -28.61 10.12
C ASN A 41 18.88 -27.34 9.29
N LEU A 42 18.28 -27.24 8.10
CA LEU A 42 18.31 -26.03 7.27
C LEU A 42 17.59 -24.86 7.98
N LEU A 43 16.41 -25.12 8.52
CA LEU A 43 15.65 -24.11 9.25
C LEU A 43 16.44 -23.55 10.44
N LYS A 44 17.08 -24.42 11.23
CA LYS A 44 17.95 -23.99 12.35
C LYS A 44 19.13 -23.14 11.85
N LYS A 45 19.76 -23.53 10.73
CA LYS A 45 20.82 -22.76 10.08
C LYS A 45 20.33 -21.39 9.63
N TYR A 46 19.17 -21.32 8.98
CA TYR A 46 18.59 -20.05 8.52
C TYR A 46 18.19 -19.15 9.68
N LYS A 47 17.62 -19.70 10.75
CA LYS A 47 17.32 -18.96 11.98
C LYS A 47 18.59 -18.35 12.58
N SER A 48 19.67 -19.13 12.71
CA SER A 48 20.93 -18.62 13.28
C SER A 48 21.51 -17.47 12.44
N GLY A 49 21.38 -17.53 11.10
CA GLY A 49 21.81 -16.47 10.21
C GLY A 49 20.97 -15.18 10.31
N LYS A 50 19.75 -15.26 10.87
CA LYS A 50 18.81 -14.14 10.94
C LYS A 50 18.77 -13.44 12.32
N THR A 51 19.49 -13.96 13.31
CA THR A 51 19.41 -13.51 14.71
C THR A 51 19.58 -11.99 14.88
N ASN A 52 20.48 -11.36 14.14
CA ASN A 52 20.72 -9.93 14.24
C ASN A 52 19.53 -9.11 13.69
N LEU A 53 18.94 -9.56 12.58
CA LEU A 53 17.74 -8.94 12.01
C LEU A 53 16.55 -9.04 12.98
N GLU A 54 16.36 -10.21 13.60
CA GLU A 54 15.28 -10.42 14.59
C GLU A 54 15.43 -9.49 15.79
N LYS A 55 16.64 -9.37 16.34
CA LYS A 55 16.93 -8.44 17.45
C LYS A 55 16.63 -6.99 17.04
N ARG A 56 17.05 -6.57 15.86
CA ARG A 56 16.80 -5.21 15.34
C ARG A 56 15.30 -4.92 15.21
N ILE A 57 14.53 -5.85 14.65
CA ILE A 57 13.08 -5.68 14.48
C ILE A 57 12.37 -5.54 15.82
N ILE A 58 12.72 -6.38 16.81
CA ILE A 58 12.13 -6.33 18.16
C ILE A 58 12.53 -5.04 18.89
N GLU A 59 13.80 -4.63 18.77
CA GLU A 59 14.27 -3.36 19.31
C GLU A 59 13.49 -2.19 18.69
N ASN A 60 13.32 -2.17 17.38
CA ASN A 60 12.57 -1.12 16.70
C ASN A 60 11.10 -1.07 17.11
N ASP A 61 10.48 -2.21 17.40
CA ASP A 61 9.10 -2.24 17.93
C ASP A 61 9.01 -1.59 19.33
N LEU A 62 10.00 -1.78 20.18
CA LEU A 62 10.07 -1.11 21.49
C LEU A 62 10.27 0.41 21.33
N TRP A 63 11.07 0.84 20.36
CA TRP A 63 11.20 2.27 20.01
C TRP A 63 9.88 2.86 19.55
N TRP A 64 9.15 2.16 18.70
CA TRP A 64 7.83 2.57 18.25
C TRP A 64 6.83 2.75 19.39
N LYS A 65 6.86 1.83 20.37
CA LYS A 65 6.02 1.85 21.59
C LYS A 65 6.52 2.81 22.67
N MET A 66 7.60 3.55 22.42
CA MET A 66 8.28 4.42 23.42
C MET A 66 8.73 3.66 24.67
N ARG A 67 9.02 2.35 24.54
CA ARG A 67 9.47 1.45 25.60
C ARG A 67 10.95 1.06 25.47
N HIS A 68 11.72 1.80 24.68
CA HIS A 68 13.13 1.51 24.41
C HIS A 68 14.02 1.53 25.66
N TRP A 69 13.65 2.31 26.67
CA TRP A 69 14.36 2.35 27.95
C TRP A 69 14.28 1.05 28.77
N GLU A 70 13.33 0.16 28.49
CA GLU A 70 13.23 -1.14 29.15
C GLU A 70 14.44 -2.03 28.90
N GLN A 71 15.16 -1.81 27.80
CA GLN A 71 16.38 -2.54 27.43
C GLN A 71 17.64 -1.94 28.08
N ILE A 72 17.64 -0.64 28.36
CA ILE A 72 18.78 0.08 28.93
C ILE A 72 18.65 0.03 30.43
N ARG A 73 19.28 -0.96 31.05
CA ARG A 73 19.29 -1.15 32.50
C ARG A 73 20.38 -0.31 33.19
N ASP A 74 20.37 0.98 32.97
CA ASP A 74 21.14 1.88 33.82
C ASP A 74 20.34 2.10 35.14
N ARG A 75 20.69 1.36 36.19
CA ARG A 75 19.97 1.35 37.49
C ARG A 75 20.15 2.63 38.29
N ASP A 76 21.06 3.50 37.86
CA ASP A 76 21.40 4.71 38.62
C ASP A 76 20.48 5.90 38.31
N ARG A 77 19.74 5.87 37.20
CA ARG A 77 18.76 6.88 36.88
C ARG A 77 17.35 6.48 37.28
N LYS A 78 16.67 7.37 38.00
CA LYS A 78 15.28 7.16 38.44
C LYS A 78 14.22 7.54 37.42
N TYR A 79 14.59 8.29 36.38
CA TYR A 79 13.65 8.83 35.41
C TYR A 79 14.25 8.83 34.01
N TYR A 80 13.54 8.22 33.08
CA TYR A 80 13.87 8.15 31.66
C TYR A 80 12.70 8.71 30.85
N PRO A 81 12.74 9.98 30.41
CA PRO A 81 11.72 10.53 29.55
C PRO A 81 11.82 9.90 28.17
N ALA A 82 10.68 9.68 27.54
CA ALA A 82 10.59 9.28 26.14
C ALA A 82 9.79 10.32 25.40
N SER A 83 10.41 10.94 24.38
CA SER A 83 9.73 11.91 23.53
C SER A 83 9.17 11.22 22.28
N ALA A 84 7.99 11.59 21.83
CA ALA A 84 7.27 10.94 20.72
C ALA A 84 7.67 11.46 19.32
N TRP A 85 8.92 11.90 19.13
CA TRP A 85 9.35 12.46 17.85
C TRP A 85 9.41 11.42 16.72
N LEU A 86 9.94 10.22 17.02
CA LEU A 86 9.94 9.10 16.07
C LEU A 86 8.54 8.65 15.71
N PHE A 87 7.65 8.51 16.70
CA PHE A 87 6.26 8.18 16.47
C PHE A 87 5.60 9.18 15.52
N ASN A 88 5.77 10.47 15.79
CA ASN A 88 5.21 11.53 14.94
C ASN A 88 5.80 11.51 13.52
N ALA A 89 7.10 11.26 13.37
CA ALA A 89 7.74 11.16 12.06
C ALA A 89 7.14 10.00 11.23
N ILE A 90 6.99 8.83 11.85
CA ILE A 90 6.45 7.65 11.19
C ILE A 90 4.96 7.83 10.85
N ALA A 91 4.16 8.36 11.80
CA ALA A 91 2.73 8.58 11.58
C ALA A 91 2.45 9.55 10.42
N ASN A 92 3.24 10.63 10.30
CA ASN A 92 3.11 11.56 9.17
C ASN A 92 3.49 10.90 7.84
N LYS A 93 4.57 10.09 7.81
CA LYS A 93 4.96 9.37 6.59
C LYS A 93 3.95 8.31 6.19
N HIS A 94 3.34 7.64 7.17
CA HIS A 94 2.26 6.71 6.93
C HIS A 94 1.04 7.41 6.30
N ALA A 95 0.64 8.57 6.81
CA ALA A 95 -0.45 9.37 6.25
C ALA A 95 -0.16 9.77 4.79
N ASP A 96 1.07 10.26 4.49
CA ASP A 96 1.50 10.59 3.11
C ASP A 96 1.33 9.41 2.15
N VAL A 97 1.55 8.20 2.63
CA VAL A 97 1.44 6.97 1.84
C VAL A 97 0.01 6.56 1.63
N MET A 98 -0.84 6.64 2.66
CA MET A 98 -2.26 6.29 2.57
C MET A 98 -3.02 7.22 1.61
N ASP A 99 -2.60 8.49 1.50
CA ASP A 99 -3.13 9.41 0.49
C ASP A 99 -2.81 9.00 -0.96
N ASN A 100 -1.89 8.04 -1.16
CA ASN A 100 -1.43 7.58 -2.47
C ASN A 100 -1.54 6.05 -2.60
N CYS A 101 -2.66 5.46 -2.20
CA CYS A 101 -2.92 4.04 -2.36
C CYS A 101 -2.80 3.63 -3.85
N PRO A 102 -2.13 2.51 -4.19
CA PRO A 102 -1.94 2.11 -5.58
C PRO A 102 -3.19 1.51 -6.18
N GLU A 103 -3.47 1.86 -7.44
CA GLU A 103 -4.48 1.25 -8.29
C GLU A 103 -3.83 0.70 -9.56
N GLY A 104 -4.20 -0.51 -9.97
CA GLY A 104 -3.59 -1.21 -11.08
C GLY A 104 -4.49 -1.26 -12.31
N ILE A 105 -3.92 -0.98 -13.49
CA ILE A 105 -4.54 -1.18 -14.78
C ILE A 105 -3.75 -2.25 -15.53
N VAL A 106 -4.43 -3.28 -15.99
CA VAL A 106 -3.82 -4.36 -16.77
C VAL A 106 -3.80 -3.97 -18.26
N LEU A 107 -2.63 -4.05 -18.87
CA LEU A 107 -2.42 -3.75 -20.26
C LEU A 107 -2.02 -5.02 -21.01
N PRO A 108 -2.65 -5.30 -22.18
CA PRO A 108 -2.27 -6.44 -22.99
C PRO A 108 -0.95 -6.15 -23.72
N ARG A 109 -0.08 -7.14 -23.83
CA ARG A 109 1.10 -7.04 -24.71
C ARG A 109 0.75 -7.25 -26.18
N GLU A 110 -0.29 -8.02 -26.46
CA GLU A 110 -0.77 -8.30 -27.79
C GLU A 110 -2.24 -7.89 -27.91
N LYS A 111 -2.63 -7.42 -29.11
CA LYS A 111 -3.99 -6.94 -29.38
C LYS A 111 -5.06 -8.02 -29.15
N SER A 112 -4.72 -9.28 -29.36
CA SER A 112 -5.61 -10.44 -29.12
C SER A 112 -6.02 -10.58 -27.66
N ASP A 113 -5.21 -10.08 -26.71
CA ASP A 113 -5.42 -10.22 -25.28
C ASP A 113 -6.14 -9.01 -24.66
N SER A 114 -6.65 -8.08 -25.50
CA SER A 114 -7.29 -6.84 -25.06
C SER A 114 -8.51 -7.09 -24.16
N ASP A 115 -9.37 -8.05 -24.54
CA ASP A 115 -10.58 -8.36 -23.79
C ASP A 115 -10.26 -9.01 -22.44
N ALA A 116 -9.24 -9.89 -22.40
CA ALA A 116 -8.77 -10.49 -21.16
C ALA A 116 -8.16 -9.43 -20.23
N ALA A 117 -7.38 -8.48 -20.77
CA ALA A 117 -6.81 -7.38 -19.99
C ALA A 117 -7.87 -6.46 -19.40
N LYS A 118 -8.93 -6.14 -20.18
CA LYS A 118 -10.08 -5.35 -19.70
C LYS A 118 -10.77 -6.06 -18.54
N GLN A 119 -11.13 -7.33 -18.71
CA GLN A 119 -11.77 -8.12 -17.65
C GLN A 119 -10.91 -8.23 -16.39
N LEU A 120 -9.60 -8.42 -16.53
CA LEU A 120 -8.69 -8.44 -15.38
C LEU A 120 -8.62 -7.08 -14.68
N THR A 121 -8.65 -5.98 -15.42
CA THR A 121 -8.69 -4.62 -14.85
C THR A 121 -9.94 -4.41 -14.00
N ASP A 122 -11.08 -4.98 -14.40
CA ASP A 122 -12.34 -4.85 -13.69
C ASP A 122 -12.42 -5.78 -12.45
N ILE A 123 -11.77 -6.95 -12.49
CA ILE A 123 -11.85 -7.98 -11.44
C ILE A 123 -10.81 -7.77 -10.34
N LEU A 124 -9.59 -7.33 -10.68
CA LEU A 124 -8.51 -7.16 -9.71
C LEU A 124 -8.88 -6.25 -8.53
N PRO A 125 -9.53 -5.07 -8.74
CA PRO A 125 -9.98 -4.24 -7.62
C PRO A 125 -10.95 -4.96 -6.69
N VAL A 126 -11.84 -5.79 -7.22
CA VAL A 126 -12.82 -6.55 -6.41
C VAL A 126 -12.10 -7.60 -5.55
N ILE A 127 -11.10 -8.30 -6.10
CA ILE A 127 -10.29 -9.26 -5.33
C ILE A 127 -9.51 -8.55 -4.21
N LEU A 128 -8.95 -7.38 -4.50
CA LEU A 128 -8.25 -6.57 -3.50
C LEU A 128 -9.20 -6.09 -2.40
N GLU A 129 -10.40 -5.62 -2.76
CA GLU A 129 -11.42 -5.18 -1.80
C GLU A 129 -11.90 -6.34 -0.90
N GLN A 130 -12.16 -7.53 -1.47
CA GLN A 130 -12.53 -8.72 -0.72
C GLN A 130 -11.48 -9.14 0.32
N ASN A 131 -10.22 -8.83 0.05
CA ASN A 131 -9.09 -9.07 0.97
C ASN A 131 -8.79 -7.88 1.89
N SER A 132 -9.62 -6.83 1.93
CA SER A 132 -9.36 -5.59 2.70
C SER A 132 -7.95 -5.04 2.45
N PHE A 133 -7.55 -4.98 1.16
CA PHE A 133 -6.17 -4.66 0.79
C PHE A 133 -5.70 -3.31 1.32
N GLU A 134 -6.58 -2.32 1.44
CA GLU A 134 -6.24 -0.99 1.97
C GLU A 134 -5.78 -1.07 3.44
N GLU A 135 -6.49 -1.84 4.29
CA GLU A 135 -6.11 -2.08 5.68
C GLU A 135 -4.78 -2.86 5.76
N LEU A 136 -4.67 -3.91 4.96
CA LEU A 136 -3.45 -4.71 4.88
C LEU A 136 -2.26 -3.89 4.38
N TYR A 137 -2.47 -3.00 3.42
CA TYR A 137 -1.46 -2.07 2.90
C TYR A 137 -0.98 -1.12 3.99
N SER A 138 -1.91 -0.55 4.77
CA SER A 138 -1.60 0.28 5.94
C SER A 138 -0.71 -0.47 6.94
N ASP A 139 -1.08 -1.68 7.31
CA ASP A 139 -0.35 -2.49 8.29
C ASP A 139 1.06 -2.86 7.81
N VAL A 140 1.20 -3.28 6.55
CA VAL A 140 2.49 -3.62 5.95
C VAL A 140 3.39 -2.38 5.86
N TRP A 141 2.81 -1.19 5.62
CA TRP A 141 3.58 0.05 5.64
C TRP A 141 4.07 0.42 7.04
N TYR A 142 3.30 0.17 8.10
CA TYR A 142 3.83 0.33 9.45
C TYR A 142 5.02 -0.58 9.71
N ASP A 143 4.98 -1.84 9.28
CA ASP A 143 6.12 -2.76 9.41
C ASP A 143 7.33 -2.27 8.61
N LYS A 144 7.10 -1.80 7.39
CA LYS A 144 8.12 -1.23 6.53
C LYS A 144 8.77 0.02 7.12
N LEU A 145 7.98 0.96 7.65
CA LEU A 145 8.48 2.18 8.26
C LEU A 145 9.27 1.92 9.55
N LYS A 146 8.80 0.98 10.38
CA LYS A 146 9.43 0.60 11.65
C LYS A 146 10.66 -0.28 11.45
N GLY A 147 10.48 -1.41 10.79
CA GLY A 147 11.47 -2.49 10.66
C GLY A 147 12.25 -2.49 9.35
N GLY A 148 11.87 -1.62 8.39
CA GLY A 148 12.50 -1.52 7.08
C GLY A 148 11.97 -2.49 6.04
N THR A 149 11.10 -3.43 6.40
CA THR A 149 10.56 -4.43 5.49
C THR A 149 9.15 -4.82 5.88
N GLY A 150 8.23 -4.71 4.93
CA GLY A 150 6.92 -5.31 5.00
C GLY A 150 6.84 -6.51 4.05
N VAL A 151 6.01 -7.50 4.36
CA VAL A 151 5.87 -8.70 3.53
C VAL A 151 4.41 -8.99 3.26
N TYR A 152 4.09 -9.14 1.98
CA TYR A 152 2.81 -9.63 1.50
C TYR A 152 2.90 -11.11 1.17
N GLY A 153 1.93 -11.88 1.63
CA GLY A 153 1.73 -13.27 1.23
C GLY A 153 0.50 -13.39 0.33
N ILE A 154 0.63 -14.00 -0.83
CA ILE A 154 -0.44 -14.20 -1.80
C ILE A 154 -0.66 -15.70 -1.98
N PHE A 155 -1.77 -16.22 -1.46
CA PHE A 155 -2.03 -17.64 -1.38
C PHE A 155 -3.35 -18.01 -2.06
N TRP A 156 -3.46 -19.26 -2.47
CA TRP A 156 -4.73 -19.89 -2.75
C TRP A 156 -5.24 -20.56 -1.48
N ASP A 157 -6.41 -20.17 -1.01
CA ASP A 157 -7.06 -20.79 0.14
C ASP A 157 -8.29 -21.59 -0.31
N PRO A 158 -8.23 -22.92 -0.29
CA PRO A 158 -9.34 -23.77 -0.74
C PRO A 158 -10.56 -23.74 0.19
N SER A 159 -10.44 -23.20 1.41
CA SER A 159 -11.54 -23.14 2.37
C SER A 159 -12.49 -21.97 2.16
N LEU A 160 -12.04 -20.93 1.44
CA LEU A 160 -12.86 -19.77 1.15
C LEU A 160 -14.02 -20.08 0.20
N ASN A 161 -15.02 -19.20 0.17
CA ASN A 161 -16.19 -19.29 -0.71
C ASN A 161 -16.90 -20.66 -0.66
N ASN A 162 -17.17 -21.15 0.56
CA ASN A 162 -17.85 -22.43 0.80
C ASN A 162 -17.12 -23.64 0.19
N GLY A 163 -15.79 -23.62 0.16
CA GLY A 163 -14.96 -24.72 -0.34
C GLY A 163 -14.65 -24.67 -1.83
N THR A 164 -15.07 -23.63 -2.55
CA THR A 164 -14.63 -23.41 -3.94
C THR A 164 -13.24 -22.79 -4.02
N GLY A 165 -12.71 -22.35 -2.87
CA GLY A 165 -11.43 -21.67 -2.73
C GLY A 165 -11.43 -20.23 -3.27
N ASP A 166 -10.51 -19.42 -2.82
CA ASP A 166 -10.25 -18.08 -3.37
C ASP A 166 -8.84 -17.60 -3.06
N ILE A 167 -8.46 -16.46 -3.64
CA ILE A 167 -7.19 -15.81 -3.40
C ILE A 167 -7.22 -15.11 -2.04
N ALA A 168 -6.26 -15.45 -1.18
CA ALA A 168 -6.05 -14.84 0.12
C ALA A 168 -4.77 -14.00 0.10
N ILE A 169 -4.89 -12.72 0.42
CA ILE A 169 -3.77 -11.81 0.58
C ILE A 169 -3.59 -11.57 2.08
N LYS A 170 -2.39 -11.81 2.60
CA LYS A 170 -2.11 -11.70 4.04
C LYS A 170 -0.86 -10.87 4.29
N ARG A 171 -0.85 -10.15 5.41
CA ARG A 171 0.36 -9.60 5.98
C ARG A 171 1.16 -10.74 6.62
N CYS A 172 2.43 -10.87 6.26
CA CYS A 172 3.33 -11.87 6.82
C CYS A 172 4.40 -11.19 7.67
N ASP A 173 4.61 -11.73 8.88
CA ASP A 173 5.66 -11.22 9.74
C ASP A 173 7.04 -11.72 9.27
N VAL A 174 7.98 -10.79 9.12
CA VAL A 174 9.38 -11.13 8.80
C VAL A 174 9.95 -12.09 9.83
N LEU A 175 9.58 -12.02 11.12
CA LEU A 175 10.07 -12.91 12.17
C LEU A 175 9.71 -14.38 11.93
N ASN A 176 8.62 -14.64 11.21
CA ASN A 176 8.11 -15.98 10.91
C ASN A 176 8.67 -16.58 9.61
N LEU A 177 9.45 -15.83 8.83
CA LEU A 177 9.99 -16.25 7.55
C LEU A 177 11.50 -16.51 7.64
N PHE A 178 11.96 -17.63 7.11
CA PHE A 178 13.38 -18.04 7.15
C PHE A 178 13.84 -18.45 5.75
N TRP A 179 14.94 -17.86 5.30
CA TRP A 179 15.53 -18.03 3.97
C TRP A 179 17.04 -18.20 4.03
N GLU A 180 17.67 -18.56 2.93
CA GLU A 180 19.12 -18.74 2.86
C GLU A 180 19.85 -17.41 3.13
N PRO A 181 20.79 -17.36 4.09
CA PRO A 181 21.59 -16.17 4.35
C PRO A 181 22.42 -15.76 3.12
N GLY A 182 22.50 -14.45 2.87
CA GLY A 182 23.29 -13.89 1.79
C GLY A 182 22.55 -13.68 0.46
N VAL A 183 21.25 -14.05 0.36
CA VAL A 183 20.45 -13.76 -0.83
C VAL A 183 19.84 -12.35 -0.76
N SER A 184 19.90 -11.62 -1.86
CA SER A 184 19.32 -10.27 -1.96
C SER A 184 17.86 -10.26 -2.44
N ASP A 185 17.45 -11.30 -3.15
CA ASP A 185 16.07 -11.52 -3.60
C ASP A 185 15.56 -12.84 -3.04
N ILE A 186 14.41 -12.79 -2.37
CA ILE A 186 13.76 -13.97 -1.79
C ILE A 186 13.51 -15.06 -2.83
N GLN A 187 13.25 -14.68 -4.09
CA GLN A 187 13.02 -15.62 -5.18
C GLN A 187 14.28 -16.42 -5.57
N SER A 188 15.46 -15.95 -5.19
CA SER A 188 16.72 -16.64 -5.43
C SER A 188 17.08 -17.67 -4.34
N SER A 189 16.36 -17.66 -3.21
CA SER A 189 16.57 -18.67 -2.15
C SER A 189 16.12 -20.05 -2.64
N PRO A 190 16.91 -21.12 -2.45
CA PRO A 190 16.49 -22.48 -2.82
C PRO A 190 15.40 -23.02 -1.90
N HIS A 191 15.40 -22.60 -0.63
CA HIS A 191 14.41 -22.97 0.37
C HIS A 191 13.88 -21.74 1.09
N LEU A 192 12.61 -21.77 1.44
CA LEU A 192 11.94 -20.75 2.25
C LEU A 192 11.03 -21.46 3.26
N PHE A 193 11.12 -21.07 4.51
CA PHE A 193 10.25 -21.58 5.56
C PHE A 193 9.37 -20.46 6.09
N HIS A 194 8.11 -20.78 6.27
CA HIS A 194 7.14 -19.95 6.99
C HIS A 194 6.66 -20.73 8.20
N VAL A 195 6.78 -20.15 9.39
CA VAL A 195 6.49 -20.82 10.65
C VAL A 195 5.41 -20.07 11.39
N GLU A 196 4.27 -20.70 11.60
CA GLU A 196 3.15 -20.14 12.36
C GLU A 196 2.84 -20.98 13.58
N LEU A 197 2.41 -20.32 14.67
CA LEU A 197 2.00 -20.98 15.90
C LEU A 197 0.50 -21.20 15.90
N PHE A 198 0.09 -22.46 15.94
CA PHE A 198 -1.32 -22.85 16.02
C PHE A 198 -1.64 -23.43 17.40
N ASN A 199 -2.90 -23.34 17.77
CA ASN A 199 -3.43 -23.92 18.99
C ASN A 199 -3.46 -25.45 18.88
N ASN A 200 -3.04 -26.16 19.91
CA ASN A 200 -2.98 -27.64 19.85
C ASN A 200 -4.33 -28.27 19.64
N ASP A 201 -5.39 -27.75 20.29
CA ASP A 201 -6.75 -28.27 20.16
C ASP A 201 -7.29 -28.13 18.71
N GLU A 202 -6.95 -27.03 18.04
CA GLU A 202 -7.31 -26.79 16.65
C GLU A 202 -6.55 -27.72 15.69
N LEU A 203 -5.24 -27.92 15.95
CA LEU A 203 -4.42 -28.83 15.16
C LEU A 203 -4.86 -30.28 15.29
N GLU A 204 -5.18 -30.76 16.50
CA GLU A 204 -5.68 -32.11 16.72
C GLU A 204 -7.05 -32.33 16.08
N SER A 205 -7.92 -31.32 16.11
CA SER A 205 -9.23 -31.38 15.43
C SER A 205 -9.07 -31.50 13.91
N LYS A 206 -8.13 -30.74 13.32
CA LYS A 206 -7.92 -30.71 11.89
C LYS A 206 -7.08 -31.90 11.39
N TYR A 207 -6.15 -32.35 12.20
CA TYR A 207 -5.22 -33.45 11.88
C TYR A 207 -5.18 -34.49 13.02
N PRO A 208 -6.05 -35.50 13.00
CA PRO A 208 -6.12 -36.53 14.06
C PRO A 208 -4.82 -37.32 14.25
N SER A 209 -3.93 -37.36 13.23
CA SER A 209 -2.61 -38.00 13.30
C SER A 209 -1.65 -37.36 14.30
N LEU A 210 -1.92 -36.11 14.70
CA LEU A 210 -1.11 -35.34 15.65
C LEU A 210 -1.47 -35.58 17.11
N HIS A 211 -2.54 -36.33 17.40
CA HIS A 211 -3.02 -36.55 18.76
C HIS A 211 -1.93 -37.15 19.66
N GLY A 212 -1.63 -36.46 20.77
CA GLY A 212 -0.59 -36.87 21.71
C GLY A 212 0.87 -36.67 21.25
N LYS A 213 1.11 -36.07 20.07
CA LYS A 213 2.46 -35.78 19.55
C LYS A 213 2.85 -34.31 19.64
N LEU A 214 1.91 -33.45 19.97
CA LEU A 214 2.10 -31.99 20.04
C LEU A 214 2.90 -31.58 21.28
N GLY A 215 3.70 -30.52 21.18
CA GLY A 215 4.46 -29.96 22.30
C GLY A 215 5.82 -30.60 22.58
N GLN A 216 6.21 -31.69 21.88
CA GLN A 216 7.46 -32.41 22.17
C GLN A 216 8.68 -31.84 21.43
N ASN A 217 8.53 -31.19 20.29
CA ASN A 217 9.63 -30.63 19.49
C ASN A 217 9.32 -29.18 19.09
N GLY A 218 9.48 -28.26 20.04
CA GLY A 218 9.25 -26.85 19.80
C GLY A 218 10.40 -26.18 19.03
N PHE A 219 10.17 -25.77 17.78
CA PHE A 219 10.99 -24.73 17.18
C PHE A 219 10.59 -23.40 17.82
N ASP A 220 11.53 -22.77 18.54
CA ASP A 220 11.26 -21.51 19.21
C ASP A 220 11.22 -20.36 18.17
N VAL A 221 10.06 -19.76 18.01
CA VAL A 221 9.85 -18.59 17.14
C VAL A 221 10.06 -17.33 17.97
N THR A 222 10.91 -16.44 17.50
CA THR A 222 11.15 -15.14 18.14
C THR A 222 9.88 -14.30 18.12
N LYS A 223 9.52 -13.70 19.26
CA LYS A 223 8.26 -12.97 19.44
C LYS A 223 8.50 -11.54 19.88
N TYR A 224 7.57 -10.66 19.48
CA TYR A 224 7.48 -9.31 20.03
C TYR A 224 7.16 -9.34 21.54
N ARG A 225 7.48 -8.27 22.24
CA ARG A 225 7.00 -8.05 23.59
C ARG A 225 5.59 -7.48 23.53
N TYR A 226 4.65 -8.21 24.06
CA TYR A 226 3.25 -7.81 24.17
C TYR A 226 2.97 -7.30 25.60
N ASP A 227 1.93 -6.49 25.74
CA ASP A 227 1.45 -6.04 27.05
C ASP A 227 0.76 -7.18 27.82
N ASP A 228 0.08 -8.05 27.08
CA ASP A 228 -0.55 -9.24 27.63
C ASP A 228 0.44 -10.41 27.72
N ALA A 229 0.30 -11.21 28.79
CA ALA A 229 1.01 -12.47 28.91
C ALA A 229 0.41 -13.49 27.92
N VAL A 230 1.05 -13.63 26.75
CA VAL A 230 0.63 -14.63 25.78
C VAL A 230 1.12 -16.00 26.25
N ASP A 231 0.19 -16.86 26.70
CA ASP A 231 0.50 -18.26 26.94
C ASP A 231 0.77 -18.98 25.63
N THR A 232 1.99 -19.43 25.45
CA THR A 232 2.42 -20.21 24.27
C THR A 232 2.58 -21.69 24.59
N GLY A 233 2.29 -22.11 25.83
CA GLY A 233 2.45 -23.49 26.28
C GLY A 233 1.55 -24.48 25.54
N ASN A 234 0.37 -24.02 25.09
CA ASN A 234 -0.57 -24.84 24.31
C ASN A 234 -0.55 -24.54 22.82
N LYS A 235 0.60 -24.06 22.30
CA LYS A 235 0.76 -23.77 20.85
C LYS A 235 1.94 -24.52 20.29
N THR A 236 1.73 -25.10 19.10
CA THR A 236 2.78 -25.81 18.37
C THR A 236 3.07 -25.11 17.05
N PRO A 237 4.36 -24.98 16.65
CA PRO A 237 4.73 -24.41 15.38
C PRO A 237 4.42 -25.37 14.23
N VAL A 238 3.67 -24.88 13.25
CA VAL A 238 3.47 -25.50 11.95
C VAL A 238 4.42 -24.85 10.97
N ILE A 239 5.14 -25.66 10.22
CA ILE A 239 6.20 -25.23 9.32
C ILE A 239 5.74 -25.50 7.88
N ASP A 240 5.63 -24.43 7.10
CA ASP A 240 5.43 -24.47 5.66
C ASP A 240 6.80 -24.35 4.99
N TRP A 241 7.29 -25.44 4.45
CA TRP A 241 8.56 -25.50 3.75
C TRP A 241 8.34 -25.43 2.24
N TYR A 242 8.66 -24.28 1.66
CA TYR A 242 8.70 -24.06 0.22
C TYR A 242 10.11 -24.33 -0.29
N TYR A 243 10.23 -25.08 -1.39
CA TYR A 243 11.53 -25.37 -2.00
C TYR A 243 11.41 -25.46 -3.52
N LYS A 244 12.49 -25.13 -4.21
CA LYS A 244 12.56 -25.12 -5.66
C LYS A 244 13.30 -26.35 -6.15
N THR A 245 12.69 -27.04 -7.11
CA THR A 245 13.30 -28.18 -7.83
C THR A 245 13.36 -27.84 -9.32
N SER A 246 14.20 -28.51 -10.08
CA SER A 246 14.27 -28.36 -11.52
C SER A 246 13.83 -29.66 -12.20
N TYR A 247 12.81 -29.54 -13.05
CA TYR A 247 12.32 -30.65 -13.85
C TYR A 247 12.20 -30.23 -15.32
N ASN A 248 12.85 -30.96 -16.24
CA ASN A 248 12.87 -30.65 -17.67
C ASN A 248 13.22 -29.18 -18.00
N GLY A 249 14.15 -28.58 -17.25
CA GLY A 249 14.60 -27.20 -17.44
C GLY A 249 13.62 -26.11 -16.89
N LYS A 250 12.52 -26.54 -16.30
CA LYS A 250 11.60 -25.62 -15.58
C LYS A 250 11.88 -25.66 -14.08
N THR A 251 11.83 -24.53 -13.43
CA THR A 251 11.84 -24.43 -11.97
C THR A 251 10.45 -24.72 -11.45
N LEU A 252 10.31 -25.76 -10.63
CA LEU A 252 9.07 -26.10 -9.95
C LEU A 252 9.14 -25.65 -8.50
N LEU A 253 8.05 -25.11 -7.98
CA LEU A 253 7.89 -24.79 -6.57
C LEU A 253 7.09 -25.90 -5.88
N HIS A 254 7.66 -26.51 -4.85
CA HIS A 254 6.97 -27.48 -4.00
C HIS A 254 6.71 -26.90 -2.61
N LEU A 255 5.68 -27.42 -1.97
CA LEU A 255 5.30 -27.12 -0.59
C LEU A 255 5.23 -28.41 0.22
N CYS A 256 5.93 -28.44 1.36
CA CYS A 256 5.76 -29.46 2.39
C CYS A 256 5.33 -28.76 3.69
N LYS A 257 4.14 -29.05 4.17
CA LYS A 257 3.63 -28.59 5.45
C LYS A 257 3.82 -29.71 6.48
N PHE A 258 4.48 -29.42 7.59
CA PHE A 258 4.72 -30.39 8.64
C PHE A 258 4.66 -29.76 10.04
N CYS A 259 4.35 -30.59 11.02
CA CYS A 259 4.27 -30.20 12.41
C CYS A 259 4.86 -31.33 13.26
N ALA A 260 5.72 -31.01 14.22
CA ALA A 260 6.53 -31.98 14.90
C ALA A 260 7.23 -32.88 13.86
N ASP A 261 7.15 -34.19 13.97
CA ASP A 261 7.76 -35.11 13.01
C ASP A 261 6.75 -35.68 11.98
N GLU A 262 5.56 -35.06 11.87
CA GLU A 262 4.49 -35.52 10.99
C GLU A 262 4.32 -34.61 9.77
N ILE A 263 4.19 -35.22 8.59
CA ILE A 263 3.89 -34.53 7.33
C ILE A 263 2.38 -34.32 7.26
N LEU A 264 1.93 -33.08 7.27
CA LEU A 264 0.51 -32.73 7.13
C LEU A 264 0.08 -32.67 5.67
N TYR A 265 0.97 -32.18 4.80
CA TYR A 265 0.76 -32.07 3.36
C TYR A 265 2.09 -32.02 2.62
N SER A 266 2.17 -32.63 1.44
CA SER A 266 3.31 -32.50 0.54
C SER A 266 2.86 -32.52 -0.91
N SER A 267 3.16 -31.46 -1.66
CA SER A 267 2.88 -31.39 -3.10
C SER A 267 3.73 -32.37 -3.92
N GLU A 268 4.92 -32.77 -3.44
CA GLU A 268 5.77 -33.73 -4.11
C GLU A 268 5.26 -35.17 -3.95
N ASN A 269 4.50 -35.44 -2.89
CA ASN A 269 3.84 -36.74 -2.68
C ASN A 269 2.52 -36.86 -3.46
N ASP A 270 2.03 -35.76 -4.06
CA ASP A 270 0.82 -35.75 -4.88
C ASP A 270 1.21 -36.03 -6.35
N ILE A 271 0.64 -37.11 -6.92
CA ILE A 271 0.89 -37.54 -8.29
C ILE A 271 0.55 -36.44 -9.31
N THR A 272 -0.43 -35.61 -9.03
CA THR A 272 -0.89 -34.55 -9.93
C THR A 272 0.05 -33.33 -9.92
N LEU A 273 0.70 -33.06 -8.79
CA LEU A 273 1.54 -31.89 -8.56
C LEU A 273 3.04 -32.19 -8.66
N TYR A 274 3.43 -33.45 -8.62
CA TYR A 274 4.85 -33.86 -8.65
C TYR A 274 5.64 -33.24 -9.81
N ASN A 275 5.09 -33.30 -11.03
CA ASN A 275 5.73 -32.78 -12.25
C ASN A 275 5.31 -31.34 -12.59
N ARG A 276 4.37 -30.78 -11.85
CA ARG A 276 3.81 -29.45 -12.10
C ARG A 276 4.26 -28.41 -11.06
N GLY A 277 4.50 -28.87 -9.82
CA GLY A 277 4.72 -27.99 -8.68
C GLY A 277 3.42 -27.60 -7.98
N TYR A 278 3.54 -26.95 -6.82
CA TYR A 278 2.40 -26.46 -6.04
C TYR A 278 1.73 -25.26 -6.73
N TYR A 279 2.56 -24.31 -7.21
CA TYR A 279 2.12 -23.20 -8.04
C TYR A 279 2.80 -23.26 -9.41
N ASP A 280 2.03 -23.13 -10.47
CA ASP A 280 2.49 -23.22 -11.87
C ASP A 280 3.52 -22.16 -12.24
N HIS A 281 3.45 -20.99 -11.59
CA HIS A 281 4.39 -19.88 -11.81
C HIS A 281 5.79 -20.11 -11.23
N GLY A 282 5.97 -21.11 -10.36
CA GLY A 282 7.28 -21.48 -9.79
C GLY A 282 7.91 -20.43 -8.86
N LEU A 283 7.17 -19.43 -8.41
CA LEU A 283 7.62 -18.37 -7.51
C LEU A 283 7.11 -18.59 -6.09
N TYR A 284 7.88 -18.14 -5.09
CA TYR A 284 7.38 -18.10 -3.71
C TYR A 284 6.20 -17.12 -3.60
N PRO A 285 5.15 -17.45 -2.83
CA PRO A 285 3.97 -16.61 -2.65
C PRO A 285 4.23 -15.41 -1.70
N PHE A 286 5.47 -15.03 -1.48
CA PHE A 286 5.87 -13.95 -0.59
C PHE A 286 6.57 -12.85 -1.36
N ILE A 287 6.13 -11.61 -1.13
CA ILE A 287 6.70 -10.41 -1.74
C ILE A 287 7.21 -9.49 -0.64
N PHE A 288 8.50 -9.19 -0.68
CA PHE A 288 9.19 -8.31 0.26
C PHE A 288 9.20 -6.89 -0.27
N ASP A 289 8.67 -5.97 0.51
CA ASP A 289 8.69 -4.52 0.26
C ASP A 289 9.70 -3.85 1.20
N LYS A 290 10.81 -3.37 0.64
CA LYS A 290 11.91 -2.76 1.40
C LYS A 290 11.77 -1.24 1.41
N LEU A 291 12.09 -0.61 2.54
CA LEU A 291 12.17 0.85 2.61
C LEU A 291 13.51 1.33 2.06
N TYR A 292 14.59 1.02 2.75
CA TYR A 292 15.96 1.29 2.32
C TYR A 292 16.69 -0.01 2.08
N VAL A 293 17.39 -0.10 0.95
CA VAL A 293 18.03 -1.34 0.49
C VAL A 293 19.28 -1.63 1.32
N GLU A 294 19.41 -2.87 1.78
CA GLU A 294 20.61 -3.43 2.39
C GLU A 294 21.17 -4.53 1.49
N GLN A 295 22.50 -4.61 1.33
CA GLN A 295 23.13 -5.62 0.50
C GLN A 295 23.17 -6.98 1.18
N GLY A 296 22.99 -8.06 0.39
CA GLY A 296 23.09 -9.44 0.89
C GLY A 296 21.90 -9.91 1.72
N THR A 297 20.78 -9.16 1.71
CA THR A 297 19.54 -9.55 2.39
C THR A 297 18.32 -9.12 1.57
N PRO A 298 17.21 -9.89 1.58
CA PRO A 298 15.97 -9.46 1.00
C PRO A 298 15.25 -8.41 1.87
N CYS A 299 15.76 -8.11 3.08
CA CYS A 299 15.23 -7.09 3.98
C CYS A 299 15.98 -5.77 3.83
N GLY A 300 15.34 -4.70 4.31
CA GLY A 300 15.91 -3.36 4.38
C GLY A 300 15.98 -2.85 5.82
N PHE A 301 16.30 -1.57 5.99
CA PHE A 301 16.26 -0.86 7.26
C PHE A 301 15.23 0.27 7.21
N GLY A 302 14.71 0.66 8.38
CA GLY A 302 13.58 1.57 8.52
C GLY A 302 13.95 2.96 9.05
N PHE A 303 12.93 3.79 9.27
CA PHE A 303 13.12 5.12 9.85
C PHE A 303 13.69 5.08 11.27
N ILE A 304 13.28 4.08 12.06
CA ILE A 304 13.78 3.93 13.43
C ILE A 304 15.28 3.69 13.42
N ASP A 305 15.78 2.84 12.52
CA ASP A 305 17.22 2.55 12.41
C ASP A 305 18.06 3.80 12.13
N VAL A 306 17.50 4.76 11.37
CA VAL A 306 18.18 6.00 11.00
C VAL A 306 18.13 7.05 12.13
N MET A 307 17.03 7.12 12.87
CA MET A 307 16.73 8.25 13.75
C MET A 307 16.85 7.92 15.26
N LYS A 308 16.98 6.65 15.64
CA LYS A 308 17.00 6.23 17.06
C LYS A 308 18.14 6.88 17.86
N ASP A 309 19.30 7.10 17.23
CA ASP A 309 20.44 7.71 17.91
C ASP A 309 20.19 9.20 18.23
N THR A 310 19.61 9.94 17.29
CA THR A 310 19.20 11.34 17.49
C THR A 310 18.13 11.45 18.57
N GLN A 311 17.13 10.55 18.55
CA GLN A 311 16.09 10.48 19.58
C GLN A 311 16.68 10.16 20.95
N THR A 312 17.63 9.22 21.03
CA THR A 312 18.34 8.89 22.29
C THR A 312 19.01 10.12 22.87
N GLN A 313 19.69 10.95 22.05
CA GLN A 313 20.34 12.18 22.51
C GLN A 313 19.35 13.20 23.04
N ILE A 314 18.19 13.37 22.36
CA ILE A 314 17.11 14.26 22.81
C ILE A 314 16.60 13.81 24.17
N ASP A 315 16.32 12.52 24.35
CA ASP A 315 15.76 11.95 25.58
C ASP A 315 16.76 12.03 26.75
N LEU A 316 18.03 11.72 26.52
CA LEU A 316 19.08 11.83 27.54
C LEU A 316 19.30 13.26 28.01
N MET A 317 19.32 14.22 27.07
CA MET A 317 19.45 15.62 27.40
C MET A 317 18.22 16.15 28.13
N SER A 318 17.02 15.75 27.69
CA SER A 318 15.77 16.08 28.38
C SER A 318 15.74 15.52 29.81
N ALA A 319 16.24 14.31 30.03
CA ALA A 319 16.39 13.72 31.33
C ALA A 319 17.31 14.56 32.22
N SER A 320 18.46 14.98 31.69
CA SER A 320 19.44 15.79 32.43
C SER A 320 18.87 17.17 32.78
N VAL A 321 18.09 17.80 31.89
CA VAL A 321 17.39 19.06 32.16
C VAL A 321 16.36 18.87 33.27
N CYS A 322 15.51 17.84 33.18
CA CYS A 322 14.51 17.55 34.21
C CYS A 322 15.14 17.27 35.56
N GLU A 323 16.27 16.55 35.59
CA GLU A 323 16.99 16.26 36.83
C GLU A 323 17.59 17.54 37.45
N ASN A 324 18.19 18.40 36.63
CA ASN A 324 18.70 19.70 37.11
C ASN A 324 17.57 20.57 37.66
N ILE A 325 16.42 20.68 36.95
CA ILE A 325 15.26 21.43 37.43
C ILE A 325 14.77 20.88 38.77
N ARG A 326 14.69 19.54 38.92
CA ARG A 326 14.29 18.91 40.16
C ARG A 326 15.27 19.21 41.33
N MET A 327 16.58 19.14 41.02
CA MET A 327 17.60 19.47 42.02
C MET A 327 17.56 20.96 42.41
N ALA A 328 17.36 21.84 41.43
CA ALA A 328 17.25 23.28 41.66
C ALA A 328 15.98 23.67 42.41
N SER A 329 14.86 22.95 42.20
CA SER A 329 13.60 23.18 42.89
C SER A 329 13.62 22.70 44.34
N THR A 330 14.49 21.73 44.69
CA THR A 330 14.64 21.18 46.03
C THR A 330 15.92 21.73 46.65
N VAL A 331 15.83 22.92 47.23
CA VAL A 331 16.99 23.54 47.88
C VAL A 331 17.46 22.65 49.03
N ARG A 332 18.73 22.23 49.01
CA ARG A 332 19.41 21.53 50.10
C ARG A 332 20.31 22.50 50.85
N TYR A 333 20.51 22.23 52.09
CA TYR A 333 21.30 23.09 52.97
C TYR A 333 22.43 22.32 53.60
N PHE A 334 23.57 22.97 53.79
CA PHE A 334 24.55 22.55 54.75
C PHE A 334 24.09 23.04 56.13
N ALA A 335 23.74 22.14 57.02
CA ALA A 335 23.40 22.49 58.41
C ALA A 335 24.61 22.20 59.32
N ARG A 336 24.85 23.11 60.23
CA ARG A 336 25.87 22.92 61.28
C ARG A 336 25.39 21.82 62.24
N GLY A 337 26.25 20.84 62.52
CA GLY A 337 25.93 19.70 63.41
C GLY A 337 25.98 20.01 64.91
N ASP A 338 25.99 21.31 65.26
CA ASP A 338 26.06 21.76 66.65
C ASP A 338 24.68 21.94 67.34
N GLY A 339 23.59 21.63 66.61
CA GLY A 339 22.23 21.75 67.09
C GLY A 339 21.72 23.19 67.18
N SER A 340 22.43 24.15 66.58
CA SER A 340 22.05 25.59 66.58
C SER A 340 20.75 25.90 65.91
N VAL A 341 20.32 25.07 64.93
CA VAL A 341 19.07 25.24 64.14
C VAL A 341 18.11 24.11 64.49
N ASN A 342 16.84 24.47 64.68
CA ASN A 342 15.79 23.47 64.83
C ASN A 342 15.34 22.97 63.45
N GLU A 343 15.95 21.85 63.00
CA GLU A 343 15.71 21.25 61.68
C GLU A 343 14.26 20.84 61.44
N ARG A 344 13.51 20.47 62.51
CA ARG A 344 12.11 20.09 62.42
C ARG A 344 11.21 21.28 62.10
N GLU A 345 11.44 22.42 62.77
CA GLU A 345 10.71 23.67 62.50
C GLU A 345 11.08 24.21 61.12
N PHE A 346 12.35 24.10 60.71
CA PHE A 346 12.79 24.52 59.36
C PHE A 346 12.15 23.70 58.27
N ALA A 347 11.94 22.40 58.47
CA ALA A 347 11.28 21.50 57.52
C ALA A 347 9.77 21.67 57.46
N ASP A 348 9.15 22.25 58.49
CA ASP A 348 7.70 22.46 58.61
C ASP A 348 7.31 23.85 58.09
N TRP A 349 6.83 23.90 56.85
CA TRP A 349 6.37 25.13 56.17
C TRP A 349 5.12 25.77 56.82
N THR A 350 4.45 25.09 57.73
CA THR A 350 3.31 25.64 58.48
C THR A 350 3.74 26.55 59.62
N ASN A 351 4.97 26.43 60.10
CA ASN A 351 5.55 27.26 61.15
C ASN A 351 6.23 28.51 60.56
N PRO A 352 5.71 29.72 60.85
CA PRO A 352 6.29 30.97 60.34
C PRO A 352 7.60 31.38 61.03
N ILE A 353 7.95 30.71 62.16
CA ILE A 353 9.11 31.04 62.96
C ILE A 353 9.96 29.78 63.15
N VAL A 354 11.26 29.91 62.88
CA VAL A 354 12.27 28.86 63.12
C VAL A 354 13.19 29.35 64.25
N HIS A 355 13.27 28.55 65.33
CA HIS A 355 14.08 28.91 66.47
C HIS A 355 15.56 28.56 66.25
N TYR A 356 16.41 29.51 66.59
CA TYR A 356 17.87 29.42 66.54
C TYR A 356 18.50 29.62 67.91
N THR A 357 19.42 28.73 68.33
CA THR A 357 20.07 28.73 69.61
C THR A 357 21.59 28.88 69.53
N GLY A 358 22.08 29.85 68.77
CA GLY A 358 23.52 30.08 68.58
C GLY A 358 23.94 31.51 68.87
N SER A 359 25.23 31.74 69.22
CA SER A 359 25.82 33.08 69.39
C SER A 359 26.31 33.74 68.09
N GLY A 360 26.12 33.13 66.96
CA GLY A 360 26.54 33.63 65.66
C GLY A 360 25.36 34.08 64.73
N ASN A 361 25.62 34.43 63.50
CA ASN A 361 24.59 34.78 62.53
C ASN A 361 23.86 33.50 62.10
N PRO A 362 22.52 33.45 62.16
CA PRO A 362 21.73 32.33 61.71
C PRO A 362 22.05 31.89 60.27
N ASN A 363 22.42 32.83 59.41
CA ASN A 363 22.77 32.53 58.02
C ASN A 363 24.06 31.72 57.86
N ASP A 364 24.95 31.71 58.86
CA ASP A 364 26.18 30.91 58.84
C ASP A 364 25.97 29.47 59.32
N SER A 365 24.82 29.18 59.92
CA SER A 365 24.45 27.87 60.45
C SER A 365 23.70 26.98 59.43
N MET A 366 23.06 27.61 58.44
CA MET A 366 22.43 26.95 57.30
C MET A 366 22.79 27.67 56.00
N ILE A 367 23.60 27.01 55.18
CA ILE A 367 24.04 27.58 53.91
C ILE A 367 23.34 26.79 52.80
N PRO A 368 22.56 27.46 51.91
CA PRO A 368 21.94 26.76 50.79
C PRO A 368 23.01 26.26 49.81
N ILE A 369 22.90 25.00 49.42
CA ILE A 369 23.72 24.41 48.38
C ILE A 369 23.20 24.95 47.04
N ARG A 370 23.92 25.90 46.47
CA ARG A 370 23.56 26.45 45.16
C ARG A 370 23.91 25.46 44.08
N ILE A 371 22.90 25.03 43.32
CA ILE A 371 23.10 24.28 42.13
C ILE A 371 23.33 25.28 41.00
N PRO A 372 24.39 25.14 40.18
CA PRO A 372 24.63 26.05 39.10
C PRO A 372 23.45 26.00 38.10
N GLU A 373 23.03 27.18 37.62
CA GLU A 373 22.03 27.26 36.58
C GLU A 373 22.53 26.58 35.34
N MET A 374 21.63 25.88 34.66
CA MET A 374 21.97 25.17 33.42
C MET A 374 22.22 26.17 32.30
N PRO A 375 23.37 26.10 31.62
CA PRO A 375 23.65 27.00 30.48
C PRO A 375 22.59 26.86 29.37
N SER A 376 22.22 27.97 28.72
CA SER A 376 21.29 27.99 27.57
C SER A 376 21.74 27.11 26.40
N LEU A 377 23.01 26.74 26.36
CA LEU A 377 23.61 25.83 25.38
C LEU A 377 22.85 24.48 25.34
N TYR A 378 22.42 23.95 26.48
CA TYR A 378 21.69 22.66 26.53
C TYR A 378 20.33 22.75 25.82
N VAL A 379 19.59 23.82 26.02
CA VAL A 379 18.31 24.06 25.36
C VAL A 379 18.51 24.23 23.85
N SER A 380 19.55 24.98 23.46
CA SER A 380 19.91 25.17 22.04
C SER A 380 20.30 23.84 21.40
N PHE A 381 21.05 23.00 22.09
CA PHE A 381 21.43 21.66 21.59
C PHE A 381 20.21 20.76 21.38
N ILE A 382 19.28 20.69 22.35
CA ILE A 382 18.04 19.93 22.20
C ILE A 382 17.26 20.40 20.98
N ASN A 383 17.08 21.72 20.83
CA ASN A 383 16.37 22.29 19.68
C ASN A 383 17.05 21.96 18.35
N ASN A 384 18.38 22.01 18.30
CA ASN A 384 19.13 21.61 17.10
C ASN A 384 18.93 20.12 16.78
N LYS A 385 18.92 19.24 17.78
CA LYS A 385 18.68 17.82 17.58
C LYS A 385 17.23 17.50 17.16
N ILE A 386 16.26 18.25 17.66
CA ILE A 386 14.86 18.15 17.20
C ILE A 386 14.75 18.57 15.74
N ASN A 387 15.43 19.66 15.34
CA ASN A 387 15.45 20.11 13.95
C ASN A 387 16.15 19.11 13.03
N GLU A 388 17.30 18.55 13.44
CA GLU A 388 17.99 17.47 12.72
C GLU A 388 17.08 16.26 12.48
N LEU A 389 16.32 15.84 13.49
CA LEU A 389 15.37 14.73 13.37
C LEU A 389 14.23 15.07 12.41
N LYS A 390 13.69 16.31 12.46
CA LYS A 390 12.65 16.78 11.54
C LYS A 390 13.15 16.80 10.09
N GLU A 391 14.36 17.30 9.85
CA GLU A 391 14.98 17.35 8.52
C GLU A 391 15.28 15.95 7.99
N THR A 392 15.87 15.08 8.81
CA THR A 392 16.17 13.69 8.45
C THR A 392 14.90 12.89 8.10
N SER A 393 13.80 13.12 8.82
CA SER A 393 12.51 12.48 8.52
C SER A 393 11.80 13.07 7.30
N GLY A 394 12.24 14.22 6.77
CA GLY A 394 11.55 14.95 5.71
C GLY A 394 10.22 15.55 6.17
N ASN A 395 9.97 15.65 7.47
CA ASN A 395 8.79 16.28 8.06
C ASN A 395 9.07 17.76 8.37
N SER A 396 9.30 18.55 7.32
CA SER A 396 9.48 20.00 7.45
C SER A 396 8.17 20.68 7.89
N ASP A 397 8.28 21.85 8.50
CA ASP A 397 7.11 22.61 8.95
C ASP A 397 6.17 22.98 7.77
N PHE A 398 6.71 23.06 6.54
CA PHE A 398 5.93 23.28 5.31
C PHE A 398 5.05 22.08 4.93
N THR A 399 5.52 20.85 5.13
CA THR A 399 4.69 19.65 4.86
C THR A 399 3.52 19.52 5.83
N ARG A 400 3.60 20.18 7.00
CA ARG A 400 2.54 20.24 8.01
C ARG A 400 1.57 21.40 7.83
N GLY A 401 1.70 22.19 6.76
CA GLY A 401 0.84 23.34 6.49
C GLY A 401 1.22 24.61 7.27
N ASN A 402 2.34 24.62 8.01
CA ASN A 402 2.89 25.81 8.63
C ASN A 402 3.60 26.65 7.56
N THR A 403 2.93 27.69 7.05
CA THR A 403 3.56 28.65 6.15
C THR A 403 4.39 29.66 6.96
N ALA A 404 5.66 29.82 6.59
CA ALA A 404 6.43 30.94 7.11
C ALA A 404 5.72 32.26 6.77
N SER A 405 5.72 33.20 7.70
CA SER A 405 5.10 34.51 7.51
C SER A 405 5.63 35.18 6.25
N GLY A 406 4.80 35.34 5.22
CA GLY A 406 5.16 36.03 3.97
C GLY A 406 4.87 35.25 2.68
N VAL A 407 4.59 33.95 2.72
CA VAL A 407 4.25 33.17 1.52
C VAL A 407 2.71 33.07 1.42
N THR A 408 2.12 33.92 0.59
CA THR A 408 0.64 33.97 0.40
C THR A 408 0.17 33.46 -0.95
N ALA A 409 1.09 33.23 -1.91
CA ALA A 409 0.73 32.75 -3.23
C ALA A 409 0.49 31.22 -3.20
N ALA A 410 -0.69 30.76 -3.60
CA ALA A 410 -1.07 29.35 -3.63
C ALA A 410 -0.07 28.49 -4.44
N SER A 411 0.45 29.01 -5.57
CA SER A 411 1.44 28.34 -6.40
C SER A 411 2.80 28.15 -5.69
N ALA A 412 3.23 29.10 -4.86
CA ALA A 412 4.46 28.99 -4.09
C ALA A 412 4.31 27.96 -2.95
N ILE A 413 3.15 27.92 -2.30
CA ILE A 413 2.83 26.91 -1.27
C ILE A 413 2.81 25.51 -1.90
N ALA A 414 2.17 25.36 -3.06
CA ALA A 414 2.16 24.09 -3.80
C ALA A 414 3.57 23.63 -4.19
N ALA A 415 4.43 24.51 -4.68
CA ALA A 415 5.81 24.20 -5.03
C ALA A 415 6.65 23.78 -3.81
N LEU A 416 6.45 24.41 -2.65
CA LEU A 416 7.12 24.03 -1.40
C LEU A 416 6.63 22.67 -0.88
N GLN A 417 5.33 22.39 -0.96
CA GLN A 417 4.75 21.09 -0.61
C GLN A 417 5.28 19.99 -1.54
N GLU A 418 5.37 20.28 -2.84
CA GLU A 418 5.95 19.37 -3.81
C GLU A 418 7.43 19.08 -3.54
N ALA A 419 8.22 20.10 -3.20
CA ALA A 419 9.61 19.93 -2.82
C ALA A 419 9.77 19.09 -1.53
N GLY A 420 8.91 19.31 -0.52
CA GLY A 420 8.91 18.56 0.73
C GLY A 420 8.49 17.09 0.58
N SER A 421 7.70 16.77 -0.43
CA SER A 421 7.20 15.40 -0.67
C SER A 421 8.17 14.50 -1.44
N LYS A 422 9.39 14.94 -1.79
CA LYS A 422 10.34 14.15 -2.60
C LYS A 422 10.69 12.81 -1.96
N LEU A 423 10.97 12.80 -0.66
CA LEU A 423 11.32 11.58 0.07
C LEU A 423 10.14 10.59 0.10
N SER A 424 8.93 11.07 0.34
CA SER A 424 7.72 10.25 0.32
C SER A 424 7.44 9.66 -1.06
N ARG A 425 7.64 10.43 -2.15
CA ARG A 425 7.47 9.95 -3.53
C ARG A 425 8.42 8.83 -3.91
N ASP A 426 9.68 8.90 -3.49
CA ASP A 426 10.66 7.85 -3.78
C ASP A 426 10.27 6.52 -3.10
N MET A 427 9.87 6.59 -1.83
CA MET A 427 9.38 5.42 -1.09
C MET A 427 8.11 4.82 -1.72
N ILE A 428 7.16 5.65 -2.12
CA ILE A 428 5.90 5.23 -2.75
C ILE A 428 6.17 4.55 -4.10
N LYS A 429 7.09 5.11 -4.92
CA LYS A 429 7.48 4.50 -6.19
C LYS A 429 8.05 3.10 -6.03
N GLY A 430 8.84 2.86 -4.98
CA GLY A 430 9.32 1.52 -4.62
C GLY A 430 8.17 0.54 -4.39
N SER A 431 7.17 0.94 -3.61
CA SER A 431 5.99 0.10 -3.33
C SER A 431 5.08 -0.10 -4.53
N TYR A 432 5.04 0.82 -5.49
CA TYR A 432 4.29 0.58 -6.74
C TYR A 432 4.88 -0.59 -7.54
N ASN A 433 6.20 -0.74 -7.56
CA ASN A 433 6.84 -1.92 -8.18
C ASN A 433 6.49 -3.22 -7.44
N VAL A 434 6.32 -3.15 -6.12
CA VAL A 434 5.85 -4.29 -5.31
C VAL A 434 4.40 -4.60 -5.62
N PHE A 435 3.54 -3.60 -5.76
CA PHE A 435 2.14 -3.76 -6.14
C PHE A 435 1.99 -4.41 -7.53
N VAL A 436 2.86 -4.08 -8.49
CA VAL A 436 2.92 -4.80 -9.79
C VAL A 436 3.19 -6.29 -9.58
N LYS A 437 4.13 -6.65 -8.69
CA LYS A 437 4.43 -8.06 -8.39
C LYS A 437 3.25 -8.77 -7.72
N ILE A 438 2.53 -8.08 -6.82
CA ILE A 438 1.30 -8.61 -6.17
C ILE A 438 0.26 -8.95 -7.23
N ASN A 439 -0.07 -8.00 -8.10
CA ASN A 439 -1.07 -8.24 -9.16
C ASN A 439 -0.64 -9.32 -10.14
N ASN A 440 0.65 -9.42 -10.47
CA ASN A 440 1.16 -10.51 -11.31
C ASN A 440 0.94 -11.87 -10.64
N LEU A 441 1.21 -12.02 -9.34
CA LEU A 441 0.93 -13.28 -8.64
C LEU A 441 -0.57 -13.57 -8.56
N ILE A 442 -1.41 -12.56 -8.36
CA ILE A 442 -2.87 -12.72 -8.40
C ILE A 442 -3.31 -13.26 -9.78
N ILE A 443 -2.83 -12.67 -10.88
CA ILE A 443 -3.14 -13.13 -12.24
C ILE A 443 -2.70 -14.59 -12.45
N GLU A 444 -1.53 -14.98 -11.97
CA GLU A 444 -1.07 -16.37 -12.06
C GLU A 444 -1.94 -17.34 -11.24
N LEU A 445 -2.39 -16.93 -10.04
CA LEU A 445 -3.34 -17.74 -9.27
C LEU A 445 -4.73 -17.83 -9.95
N ILE A 446 -5.22 -16.73 -10.54
CA ILE A 446 -6.44 -16.74 -11.36
C ILE A 446 -6.28 -17.73 -12.52
N ARG A 447 -5.13 -17.70 -13.21
CA ARG A 447 -4.83 -18.62 -14.32
C ARG A 447 -4.89 -20.07 -13.89
N GLN A 448 -4.37 -20.39 -12.71
CA GLN A 448 -4.27 -21.77 -12.24
C GLN A 448 -5.58 -22.31 -11.64
N PHE A 449 -6.34 -21.48 -10.91
CA PHE A 449 -7.40 -21.96 -10.02
C PHE A 449 -8.81 -21.48 -10.37
N TYR A 450 -9.00 -20.49 -11.27
CA TYR A 450 -10.36 -20.02 -11.62
C TYR A 450 -10.95 -20.82 -12.79
N ASP A 451 -10.96 -22.13 -12.66
CA ASP A 451 -11.51 -23.07 -13.65
C ASP A 451 -13.04 -23.06 -13.69
N LEU A 452 -13.69 -22.76 -12.56
CA LEU A 452 -15.15 -22.63 -12.43
C LEU A 452 -15.58 -21.16 -12.66
N PRO A 453 -16.77 -20.95 -13.27
CA PRO A 453 -17.33 -19.61 -13.43
C PRO A 453 -17.55 -18.92 -12.08
N ARG A 454 -16.99 -17.70 -11.93
CA ARG A 454 -17.15 -16.83 -10.76
C ARG A 454 -17.85 -15.56 -11.16
N CYS A 455 -18.80 -15.09 -10.36
CA CYS A 455 -19.48 -13.83 -10.60
C CYS A 455 -18.85 -12.72 -9.77
N PHE A 456 -18.44 -11.66 -10.43
CA PHE A 456 -17.93 -10.45 -9.82
C PHE A 456 -18.92 -9.31 -10.04
N ARG A 457 -19.17 -8.55 -8.98
CA ARG A 457 -19.91 -7.29 -9.05
C ARG A 457 -18.91 -6.17 -9.27
N ILE A 458 -18.94 -5.57 -10.43
CA ILE A 458 -18.08 -4.43 -10.79
C ILE A 458 -18.90 -3.14 -10.85
N THR A 459 -18.25 -2.01 -10.70
CA THR A 459 -18.86 -0.71 -10.93
C THR A 459 -18.62 -0.33 -12.39
N GLY A 460 -19.67 -0.31 -13.19
CA GLY A 460 -19.60 0.07 -14.61
C GLY A 460 -19.24 1.54 -14.80
N GLU A 461 -18.92 1.92 -16.03
CA GLU A 461 -18.47 3.28 -16.41
C GLU A 461 -19.45 4.39 -16.01
N ASN A 462 -20.74 4.07 -15.90
CA ASN A 462 -21.80 5.03 -15.49
C ASN A 462 -22.10 5.01 -13.99
N GLY A 463 -21.34 4.25 -13.18
CA GLY A 463 -21.58 4.08 -11.74
C GLY A 463 -22.70 3.09 -11.42
N GLU A 464 -23.25 2.38 -12.38
CA GLU A 464 -24.18 1.28 -12.19
C GLU A 464 -23.43 -0.02 -11.89
N TYR A 465 -24.06 -0.93 -11.13
CA TYR A 465 -23.47 -2.23 -10.85
C TYR A 465 -23.69 -3.18 -12.01
N GLU A 466 -22.60 -3.74 -12.50
CA GLU A 466 -22.60 -4.80 -13.51
C GLU A 466 -22.10 -6.11 -12.90
N PHE A 467 -22.61 -7.23 -13.39
CA PHE A 467 -22.20 -8.56 -12.96
C PHE A 467 -21.46 -9.26 -14.08
N VAL A 468 -20.18 -9.53 -13.86
CA VAL A 468 -19.32 -10.21 -14.83
C VAL A 468 -19.06 -11.63 -14.36
N SER A 469 -19.38 -12.61 -15.21
CA SER A 469 -19.00 -13.99 -15.00
C SER A 469 -17.64 -14.25 -15.64
N TYR A 470 -16.67 -14.67 -14.84
CA TYR A 470 -15.30 -14.85 -15.26
C TYR A 470 -14.80 -16.29 -15.08
N THR A 471 -13.99 -16.75 -16.03
CA THR A 471 -13.25 -18.01 -15.99
C THR A 471 -11.83 -17.79 -16.52
N ASN A 472 -10.89 -18.65 -16.14
CA ASN A 472 -9.50 -18.56 -16.59
C ASN A 472 -9.27 -18.93 -18.07
N LYS A 473 -10.29 -19.26 -18.83
CA LYS A 473 -10.16 -19.73 -20.24
C LYS A 473 -9.34 -18.81 -21.12
N MET A 474 -9.47 -17.49 -20.94
CA MET A 474 -8.71 -16.49 -21.70
C MET A 474 -7.24 -16.42 -21.30
N LEU A 475 -6.88 -16.92 -20.12
CA LEU A 475 -5.52 -16.91 -19.60
C LEU A 475 -4.75 -18.20 -19.88
N LEU A 476 -5.44 -19.26 -20.31
CA LEU A 476 -4.81 -20.54 -20.61
C LEU A 476 -3.98 -20.44 -21.91
N PRO A 477 -2.99 -21.36 -22.07
CA PRO A 477 -2.20 -21.43 -23.30
C PRO A 477 -3.08 -21.57 -24.54
N GLN A 478 -2.91 -20.66 -25.49
CA GLN A 478 -3.65 -20.62 -26.74
C GLN A 478 -2.80 -21.25 -27.86
N ASN A 479 -3.40 -22.14 -28.65
CA ASN A 479 -2.73 -22.69 -29.82
C ASN A 479 -2.66 -21.65 -30.94
N MET A 480 -1.45 -21.33 -31.40
CA MET A 480 -1.19 -20.34 -32.45
C MET A 480 -1.49 -20.86 -33.87
N GLY A 481 -1.89 -22.13 -34.00
CA GLY A 481 -2.15 -22.75 -35.29
C GLY A 481 -0.88 -23.07 -36.07
N ASN A 482 -1.08 -23.48 -37.33
CA ASN A 482 0.02 -23.80 -38.25
C ASN A 482 0.18 -22.66 -39.27
N SER A 483 1.38 -22.11 -39.38
CA SER A 483 1.74 -21.14 -40.42
C SER A 483 2.89 -21.70 -41.26
N PHE A 484 2.75 -21.66 -42.58
CA PHE A 484 3.74 -22.21 -43.55
C PHE A 484 4.16 -23.67 -43.30
N GLY A 485 3.25 -24.48 -42.74
CA GLY A 485 3.54 -25.89 -42.46
C GLY A 485 4.30 -26.16 -41.14
N PHE A 486 4.60 -25.13 -40.36
CA PHE A 486 5.19 -25.23 -39.05
C PHE A 486 4.12 -25.03 -37.97
N ASP A 487 4.12 -25.91 -36.95
CA ASP A 487 3.33 -25.71 -35.74
C ASP A 487 3.97 -24.58 -34.91
N LEU A 488 3.22 -23.49 -34.73
CA LEU A 488 3.68 -22.34 -33.95
C LEU A 488 3.64 -22.57 -32.43
N GLY A 489 3.14 -23.75 -32.02
CA GLY A 489 3.06 -24.12 -30.61
C GLY A 489 1.97 -23.35 -29.84
N ASN A 490 2.06 -23.39 -28.52
CA ASN A 490 1.14 -22.73 -27.61
C ASN A 490 1.73 -21.43 -27.08
N ARG A 491 0.99 -20.34 -27.22
CA ARG A 491 1.30 -19.04 -26.64
C ARG A 491 0.60 -18.87 -25.31
N LEU A 492 1.32 -18.39 -24.30
CA LEU A 492 0.74 -17.98 -23.02
C LEU A 492 0.48 -16.47 -23.04
N PRO A 493 -0.76 -15.99 -22.79
CA PRO A 493 -1.05 -14.57 -22.65
C PRO A 493 -0.23 -13.92 -21.55
N VAL A 494 0.39 -12.78 -21.83
CA VAL A 494 1.24 -12.00 -20.92
C VAL A 494 0.71 -10.59 -20.82
N PHE A 495 0.64 -10.06 -19.60
CA PHE A 495 0.10 -8.75 -19.30
C PHE A 495 1.14 -7.86 -18.65
N ASP A 496 1.05 -6.56 -18.90
CA ASP A 496 1.79 -5.54 -18.18
C ASP A 496 0.84 -4.79 -17.25
N ILE A 497 1.31 -4.39 -16.07
CA ILE A 497 0.50 -3.68 -15.09
C ILE A 497 1.01 -2.25 -14.98
N LYS A 498 0.15 -1.28 -15.27
CA LYS A 498 0.39 0.13 -15.05
C LYS A 498 -0.25 0.55 -13.74
N VAL A 499 0.57 1.05 -12.81
CA VAL A 499 0.10 1.53 -11.51
C VAL A 499 -0.18 3.02 -11.59
N LYS A 500 -1.33 3.43 -11.07
CA LYS A 500 -1.72 4.82 -10.83
C LYS A 500 -1.88 5.04 -9.33
N ALA A 501 -1.65 6.28 -8.87
CA ALA A 501 -2.02 6.69 -7.53
C ALA A 501 -3.50 7.05 -7.50
N GLN A 502 -4.25 6.45 -6.60
CA GLN A 502 -5.62 6.87 -6.30
C GLN A 502 -5.54 8.10 -5.39
N LYS A 503 -5.48 9.28 -5.97
CA LYS A 503 -5.47 10.54 -5.19
C LYS A 503 -6.87 10.81 -4.64
N GLN A 504 -7.08 10.52 -3.38
CA GLN A 504 -8.37 10.75 -2.70
C GLN A 504 -8.45 12.07 -1.91
N THR A 505 -7.49 12.98 -2.04
CA THR A 505 -7.50 14.21 -1.25
C THR A 505 -8.68 15.11 -1.61
N ALA A 506 -9.37 15.64 -0.59
CA ALA A 506 -10.48 16.60 -0.78
C ALA A 506 -10.05 17.82 -1.61
N PHE A 507 -8.76 18.18 -1.56
CA PHE A 507 -8.19 19.27 -2.35
C PHE A 507 -8.11 18.92 -3.85
N SER A 508 -7.82 17.68 -4.22
CA SER A 508 -7.80 17.26 -5.63
C SER A 508 -9.21 17.31 -6.24
N LYS A 509 -10.24 16.91 -5.48
CA LYS A 509 -11.64 16.99 -5.91
C LYS A 509 -12.11 18.46 -6.09
N LEU A 510 -11.70 19.35 -5.19
CA LEU A 510 -12.00 20.78 -5.33
C LEU A 510 -11.30 21.38 -6.56
N SER A 511 -10.03 21.06 -6.78
CA SER A 511 -9.27 21.51 -7.94
C SER A 511 -9.86 20.99 -9.25
N GLN A 512 -10.28 19.71 -9.32
CA GLN A 512 -10.97 19.14 -10.47
C GLN A 512 -12.33 19.84 -10.73
N ASN A 513 -13.08 20.14 -9.67
CA ASN A 513 -14.36 20.85 -9.80
C ASN A 513 -14.17 22.30 -10.30
N GLU A 514 -13.11 22.98 -9.87
CA GLU A 514 -12.77 24.33 -10.38
C GLU A 514 -12.33 24.27 -11.83
N LEU A 515 -11.47 23.30 -12.20
CA LEU A 515 -11.03 23.05 -13.56
C LEU A 515 -12.22 22.74 -14.50
N ALA A 516 -13.18 21.93 -14.06
CA ALA A 516 -14.37 21.61 -14.83
C ALA A 516 -15.26 22.84 -15.06
N LYS A 517 -15.37 23.73 -14.06
CA LYS A 517 -16.09 25.02 -14.20
C LYS A 517 -15.39 25.96 -15.16
N GLU A 518 -14.06 25.97 -15.12
CA GLU A 518 -13.22 26.79 -16.00
C GLU A 518 -13.35 26.32 -17.45
N PHE A 519 -13.27 25.01 -17.71
CA PHE A 519 -13.51 24.42 -19.05
C PHE A 519 -14.90 24.75 -19.59
N TYR A 520 -15.93 24.68 -18.74
CA TYR A 520 -17.27 25.06 -19.13
C TYR A 520 -17.35 26.56 -19.47
N GLY A 521 -16.72 27.41 -18.67
CA GLY A 521 -16.66 28.86 -18.89
C GLY A 521 -15.88 29.26 -20.15
N LEU A 522 -14.83 28.51 -20.52
CA LEU A 522 -14.03 28.71 -21.73
C LEU A 522 -14.68 28.17 -23.02
N GLY A 523 -15.82 27.48 -22.89
CA GLY A 523 -16.55 26.95 -24.03
C GLY A 523 -15.90 25.70 -24.67
N PHE A 524 -15.19 24.88 -23.88
CA PHE A 524 -14.56 23.62 -24.36
C PHE A 524 -15.58 22.62 -24.91
N PHE A 525 -16.84 22.74 -24.52
CA PHE A 525 -17.92 21.84 -24.96
C PHE A 525 -18.70 22.39 -26.16
N GLU A 526 -18.27 23.52 -26.73
CA GLU A 526 -18.86 24.06 -27.96
C GLU A 526 -18.31 23.30 -29.19
N PRO A 527 -19.16 22.71 -30.06
CA PRO A 527 -18.72 21.94 -31.21
C PRO A 527 -17.81 22.74 -32.15
N ALA A 528 -18.04 24.04 -32.29
CA ALA A 528 -17.23 24.92 -33.15
C ALA A 528 -15.78 25.10 -32.65
N ARG A 529 -15.46 24.74 -31.41
CA ARG A 529 -14.14 24.86 -30.79
C ARG A 529 -13.52 23.51 -30.44
N ALA A 530 -14.15 22.41 -30.81
CA ALA A 530 -13.77 21.07 -30.40
C ALA A 530 -12.31 20.74 -30.73
N ASP A 531 -11.82 21.07 -31.92
CA ASP A 531 -10.45 20.79 -32.32
C ASP A 531 -9.43 21.57 -31.49
N SER A 532 -9.73 22.85 -31.18
CA SER A 532 -8.88 23.68 -30.34
C SER A 532 -8.91 23.20 -28.90
N ALA A 533 -10.05 22.73 -28.40
CA ALA A 533 -10.21 22.17 -27.06
C ALA A 533 -9.45 20.85 -26.92
N LEU A 534 -9.51 19.96 -27.93
CA LEU A 534 -8.75 18.70 -27.95
C LEU A 534 -7.24 18.97 -27.97
N ALA A 535 -6.77 19.91 -28.82
CA ALA A 535 -5.36 20.29 -28.86
C ALA A 535 -4.87 20.87 -27.52
N CYS A 536 -5.71 21.66 -26.83
CA CYS A 536 -5.40 22.19 -25.50
C CYS A 536 -5.38 21.08 -24.44
N LEU A 537 -6.35 20.14 -24.49
CA LEU A 537 -6.38 19.00 -23.57
C LEU A 537 -5.16 18.10 -23.76
N ASP A 538 -4.61 17.97 -24.98
CA ASP A 538 -3.40 17.18 -25.21
C ASP A 538 -2.16 17.72 -24.48
N MET A 539 -2.12 19.03 -24.24
CA MET A 539 -1.05 19.68 -23.48
C MET A 539 -1.24 19.62 -21.95
N MET A 540 -2.40 19.14 -21.48
CA MET A 540 -2.75 19.08 -20.06
C MET A 540 -2.68 17.63 -19.54
N GLU A 541 -2.32 17.46 -18.27
CA GLU A 541 -2.38 16.18 -17.57
C GLU A 541 -3.29 16.31 -16.35
N PHE A 542 -4.46 15.67 -16.38
CA PHE A 542 -5.40 15.55 -15.26
C PHE A 542 -6.21 14.26 -15.41
N GLU A 543 -6.79 13.83 -14.29
CA GLU A 543 -7.59 12.61 -14.23
C GLU A 543 -8.91 12.79 -15.02
N GLY A 544 -9.25 11.79 -15.87
CA GLY A 544 -10.45 11.86 -16.72
C GLY A 544 -10.24 12.61 -18.05
N LYS A 545 -9.02 13.05 -18.39
CA LYS A 545 -8.70 13.71 -19.65
C LYS A 545 -9.24 12.96 -20.87
N ASN A 546 -9.03 11.64 -20.92
CA ASN A 546 -9.44 10.80 -22.05
C ASN A 546 -10.96 10.75 -22.20
N ILE A 547 -11.68 10.62 -21.08
CA ILE A 547 -13.15 10.62 -21.06
C ILE A 547 -13.70 11.97 -21.53
N LEU A 548 -13.06 13.07 -21.11
CA LEU A 548 -13.44 14.40 -21.53
C LEU A 548 -13.18 14.61 -23.02
N ALA A 549 -12.02 14.18 -23.52
CA ALA A 549 -11.66 14.25 -24.93
C ALA A 549 -12.62 13.42 -25.81
N GLU A 550 -12.99 12.23 -25.35
CA GLU A 550 -13.96 11.35 -26.04
C GLU A 550 -15.34 12.01 -26.11
N LYS A 551 -15.86 12.56 -25.02
CA LYS A 551 -17.15 13.26 -25.01
C LYS A 551 -17.16 14.52 -25.88
N ILE A 552 -16.06 15.25 -25.96
CA ILE A 552 -15.93 16.40 -26.87
C ILE A 552 -15.94 15.91 -28.33
N ASN A 553 -15.24 14.82 -28.61
CA ASN A 553 -15.15 14.24 -29.95
C ASN A 553 -16.50 13.66 -30.43
N GLU A 554 -17.21 12.93 -29.58
CA GLU A 554 -18.56 12.44 -29.86
C GLU A 554 -19.52 13.58 -30.16
N ARG A 555 -19.47 14.67 -29.40
CA ARG A 555 -20.33 15.83 -29.59
C ARG A 555 -19.99 16.56 -30.88
N ASN A 556 -18.71 16.67 -31.25
CA ASN A 556 -18.26 17.23 -32.52
C ASN A 556 -18.73 16.37 -33.70
N THR A 557 -18.58 15.05 -33.63
CA THR A 557 -19.03 14.11 -34.65
C THR A 557 -20.55 14.20 -34.85
N PHE A 558 -21.32 14.28 -33.76
CA PHE A 558 -22.78 14.46 -33.83
C PHE A 558 -23.16 15.80 -34.49
N ALA A 559 -22.48 16.88 -34.13
CA ALA A 559 -22.74 18.21 -34.72
C ALA A 559 -22.41 18.24 -36.22
N ASN A 560 -21.30 17.61 -36.63
CA ASN A 560 -20.90 17.51 -38.03
C ASN A 560 -21.87 16.65 -38.84
N ASN A 561 -22.28 15.49 -38.33
CA ASN A 561 -23.29 14.64 -38.97
C ASN A 561 -24.65 15.36 -39.09
N TYR A 562 -25.05 16.12 -38.09
CA TYR A 562 -26.27 16.91 -38.13
C TYR A 562 -26.18 18.03 -39.20
N SER A 563 -25.04 18.72 -39.27
CA SER A 563 -24.80 19.77 -40.28
C SER A 563 -24.81 19.21 -41.70
N GLU A 564 -24.19 18.04 -41.90
CA GLU A 564 -24.17 17.36 -43.20
C GLU A 564 -25.57 16.87 -43.63
N MET A 565 -26.31 16.27 -42.69
CA MET A 565 -27.69 15.84 -42.92
C MET A 565 -28.59 17.06 -43.23
N TYR A 566 -28.40 18.16 -42.52
CA TYR A 566 -29.14 19.40 -42.76
C TYR A 566 -28.86 20.01 -44.16
N SER A 567 -27.57 20.04 -44.58
CA SER A 567 -27.21 20.51 -45.93
C SER A 567 -27.83 19.65 -47.04
N LYS A 568 -27.80 18.31 -46.89
CA LYS A 568 -28.45 17.39 -47.81
C LYS A 568 -29.97 17.57 -47.90
N LEU A 569 -30.62 17.87 -46.74
CA LEU A 569 -32.06 18.18 -46.71
C LEU A 569 -32.38 19.50 -47.40
N LEU A 570 -31.54 20.53 -47.28
CA LEU A 570 -31.68 21.79 -48.00
C LEU A 570 -31.50 21.61 -49.51
N ASP A 571 -30.52 20.80 -49.92
CA ASP A 571 -30.30 20.47 -51.32
C ASP A 571 -31.51 19.74 -51.91
N LEU A 572 -32.06 18.75 -51.19
CA LEU A 572 -33.30 18.07 -51.61
C LEU A 572 -34.49 19.03 -51.66
N ALA A 573 -34.66 19.93 -50.69
CA ALA A 573 -35.72 20.94 -50.70
C ALA A 573 -35.58 21.87 -51.89
N SER A 574 -34.36 22.27 -52.28
CA SER A 574 -34.10 23.09 -53.46
C SER A 574 -34.43 22.37 -54.80
N ILE A 575 -34.19 21.05 -54.87
CA ILE A 575 -34.55 20.24 -56.03
C ILE A 575 -36.06 20.09 -56.13
N ILE A 576 -36.76 19.84 -55.02
CA ILE A 576 -38.23 19.73 -54.97
C ILE A 576 -38.88 21.05 -55.39
N GLU A 577 -38.41 22.20 -54.95
CA GLU A 577 -38.93 23.51 -55.39
C GLU A 577 -38.73 23.77 -56.88
N LYS A 578 -37.66 23.23 -57.47
CA LYS A 578 -37.42 23.33 -58.93
C LYS A 578 -38.34 22.44 -59.75
N GLU A 579 -38.62 21.23 -59.27
CA GLU A 579 -39.48 20.27 -59.99
C GLU A 579 -40.98 20.53 -59.72
N HIS A 580 -41.36 21.10 -58.61
CA HIS A 580 -42.71 21.41 -58.17
C HIS A 580 -42.86 22.85 -57.65
N PRO A 581 -43.03 23.84 -58.58
CA PRO A 581 -43.14 25.26 -58.19
C PRO A 581 -44.32 25.58 -57.27
N GLU A 582 -45.34 24.76 -57.23
CA GLU A 582 -46.53 24.86 -56.35
C GLU A 582 -46.18 24.66 -54.83
N LEU A 583 -45.01 24.10 -54.56
CA LEU A 583 -44.51 23.89 -53.20
C LEU A 583 -43.46 24.96 -52.79
N SER A 584 -43.51 26.14 -53.44
CA SER A 584 -42.59 27.24 -53.14
C SER A 584 -42.67 27.64 -51.66
N GLY A 585 -41.52 27.74 -51.01
CA GLY A 585 -41.40 28.10 -49.58
C GLY A 585 -40.97 26.99 -48.64
N ILE A 586 -40.84 25.76 -49.15
CA ILE A 586 -40.35 24.62 -48.36
C ILE A 586 -38.91 24.87 -47.91
N TYR A 587 -38.06 25.40 -48.78
CA TYR A 587 -36.66 25.74 -48.48
C TYR A 587 -36.58 26.72 -47.31
N ASN A 588 -37.31 27.81 -47.38
CA ASN A 588 -37.37 28.85 -46.34
C ASN A 588 -37.97 28.31 -45.00
N ALA A 589 -38.95 27.42 -45.11
CA ALA A 589 -39.54 26.77 -43.92
C ALA A 589 -38.56 25.82 -43.21
N PHE A 590 -37.77 25.05 -43.97
CA PHE A 590 -36.73 24.20 -43.45
C PHE A 590 -35.58 25.02 -42.88
N GLU A 591 -35.10 26.05 -43.58
CA GLU A 591 -34.03 26.93 -43.10
C GLU A 591 -34.40 27.62 -41.79
N HIS A 592 -35.62 28.15 -41.67
CA HIS A 592 -36.08 28.81 -40.47
C HIS A 592 -36.30 27.86 -39.25
N LYS A 593 -36.76 26.62 -39.51
CA LYS A 593 -37.15 25.71 -38.43
C LYS A 593 -36.01 24.84 -37.93
N TYR A 594 -35.06 24.49 -38.77
CA TYR A 594 -34.05 23.48 -38.49
C TYR A 594 -32.60 23.98 -38.58
N SER A 595 -32.36 25.28 -38.82
CA SER A 595 -31.02 25.87 -38.89
C SER A 595 -30.20 25.55 -37.61
N PRO A 596 -28.97 25.07 -37.77
CA PRO A 596 -28.07 24.81 -36.62
C PRO A 596 -27.85 26.05 -35.74
N GLU A 597 -27.83 27.25 -36.33
CA GLU A 597 -27.60 28.51 -35.62
C GLU A 597 -28.74 28.90 -34.66
N GLN A 598 -30.00 28.51 -34.97
CA GLN A 598 -31.13 28.83 -34.10
C GLN A 598 -31.27 27.89 -32.91
N LYS A 599 -30.83 26.62 -32.99
CA LYS A 599 -30.81 25.71 -31.85
C LYS A 599 -29.79 26.17 -30.79
N GLY A 600 -28.66 26.72 -31.20
CA GLY A 600 -27.69 27.32 -30.29
C GLY A 600 -28.26 28.52 -29.51
N LYS A 601 -29.04 29.39 -30.15
CA LYS A 601 -29.65 30.57 -29.50
C LYS A 601 -30.82 30.22 -28.57
N ASN A 602 -31.55 29.14 -28.78
CA ASN A 602 -32.66 28.73 -27.93
C ASN A 602 -32.21 27.95 -26.67
N GLN A 603 -31.03 27.31 -26.70
CA GLN A 603 -30.45 26.66 -25.52
C GLN A 603 -29.80 27.69 -24.56
N THR A 604 -29.28 28.81 -25.06
CA THR A 604 -28.71 29.89 -24.24
C THR A 604 -29.75 30.73 -23.50
N ARG A 605 -31.02 30.64 -23.88
CA ARG A 605 -32.12 31.40 -23.21
C ARG A 605 -32.71 30.73 -21.96
N ARG A 606 -32.24 29.53 -21.58
CA ARG A 606 -32.71 28.83 -20.35
C ARG A 606 -31.70 28.78 -19.21
N THR A 607 -30.64 29.56 -19.24
CA THR A 607 -29.82 29.76 -18.05
C THR A 607 -30.52 30.79 -17.16
N PRO A 608 -30.88 30.46 -15.92
CA PRO A 608 -31.35 31.48 -14.98
C PRO A 608 -30.20 32.45 -14.75
N ASN A 609 -30.49 33.75 -14.93
CA ASN A 609 -29.59 34.85 -14.64
C ASN A 609 -29.33 34.87 -13.13
N ILE A 610 -28.37 34.07 -12.66
CA ILE A 610 -27.84 34.20 -11.32
C ILE A 610 -26.81 35.34 -11.38
N SER A 611 -27.30 36.53 -11.17
CA SER A 611 -26.45 37.68 -10.93
C SER A 611 -25.76 37.47 -9.57
N PHE A 612 -24.52 37.07 -9.58
CA PHE A 612 -23.65 37.16 -8.41
C PHE A 612 -23.44 38.67 -8.10
N LYS A 613 -24.24 39.22 -7.20
CA LYS A 613 -23.90 40.45 -6.54
C LYS A 613 -22.55 40.25 -5.85
N LYS A 614 -21.55 41.01 -6.29
CA LYS A 614 -20.26 41.12 -5.63
C LYS A 614 -20.46 41.40 -4.13
N GLY A 615 -20.32 40.36 -3.30
CA GLY A 615 -20.34 40.48 -1.85
C GLY A 615 -19.03 41.05 -1.30
N SER A 616 -18.67 42.30 -1.70
CA SER A 616 -17.48 42.98 -1.15
C SER A 616 -17.79 43.93 0.02
N SER A 617 -19.06 44.01 0.48
CA SER A 617 -19.43 44.90 1.57
C SER A 617 -19.54 44.25 2.96
N ASN A 618 -19.61 42.91 3.06
CA ASN A 618 -19.82 42.29 4.38
C ASN A 618 -18.52 41.92 5.14
N ILE A 619 -17.37 41.96 4.50
CA ILE A 619 -16.09 41.67 5.18
C ILE A 619 -15.58 42.87 5.96
N LYS A 620 -15.89 44.11 5.54
CA LYS A 620 -15.51 45.31 6.31
C LYS A 620 -16.33 45.48 7.60
N ASN A 621 -17.59 45.07 7.61
CA ASN A 621 -18.46 45.19 8.80
C ASN A 621 -18.19 44.10 9.85
N ALA A 622 -17.63 42.93 9.45
CA ALA A 622 -17.20 41.90 10.40
C ALA A 622 -15.90 42.26 11.12
N ARG A 623 -14.97 42.97 10.45
CA ARG A 623 -13.73 43.46 11.07
C ARG A 623 -13.98 44.63 12.05
N GLN A 624 -14.94 45.51 11.81
CA GLN A 624 -15.27 46.58 12.73
C GLN A 624 -16.01 46.11 14.01
N ARG A 625 -16.74 45.00 13.95
CA ARG A 625 -17.38 44.40 15.14
C ARG A 625 -16.42 43.58 16.01
N ALA A 626 -15.34 43.06 15.43
CA ALA A 626 -14.31 42.32 16.19
C ALA A 626 -13.34 43.26 16.96
N THR A 627 -13.15 44.49 16.51
CA THR A 627 -12.28 45.46 17.19
C THR A 627 -12.98 46.25 18.30
N SER A 628 -14.33 46.26 18.38
CA SER A 628 -15.07 46.92 19.45
C SER A 628 -15.37 46.01 20.68
N ALA A 629 -15.02 44.73 20.63
CA ALA A 629 -15.26 43.77 21.71
C ALA A 629 -14.00 43.45 22.57
N ALA A 630 -12.88 44.10 22.32
CA ALA A 630 -11.62 43.86 23.03
C ALA A 630 -11.10 45.14 23.72
N THR A 631 -11.87 45.69 24.67
CA THR A 631 -11.35 46.58 25.72
C THR A 631 -11.94 46.15 27.06
N PRO A 632 -11.15 45.59 27.98
CA PRO A 632 -11.63 45.35 29.33
C PRO A 632 -11.55 46.65 30.15
N LYS A 633 -12.58 46.88 30.95
CA LYS A 633 -12.49 47.70 32.13
C LYS A 633 -11.92 46.90 33.28
#